data_b4ac26a8dc65476eae6f9d9d684db3e4
#
_entry.id   b4ac26a8dc65476eae6f9d9d684db3e4
#
_cell.length_a   1.000
_cell.length_b   1.000
_cell.length_c   1.000
_cell.angle_alpha   90.00
_cell.angle_beta   90.00
_cell.angle_gamma   90.00
#
_symmetry.space_group_name_H-M   'P 1'
#
loop_
_entity.id
_entity.type
_entity.pdbx_description
1 polymer ?
#
loop_
_entity_poly.entity_id
_entity_poly.type
_entity_poly.pdbx_seq_one_letter_code
_entity_poly.pdbx_strand_id
1 'polypeptide(L)'
;MEPTQIRLTIPDSVDPLYLTGPADSLLREIESSCAALISVRGKAIFLSGTSQDIEQLTLIFSHLIQMVESGSRPTLEDVKLLLDSTKRNASLVQTGTRTLFVTHKGKAIQPKTQGQIAYTKAIANNSITFGIGPAGTGKTYLAVAMALAALTSQQISRIVLVRPVVEAGESLGFLPGTLQEKLDPYIRPLYDALFDMTSMEYANNLIEQGIVEIAPLAFMRGRTMNDAFVILDEAQNTTPEQMKMFLTRLGFSSKFVITGDATQRDLVGKSGLDVARQVLGNLEDVAFVDLDRNDIVRHTLVGKIVDAYTAYEKKQLGE
;
A
#
# COMPACT_ATOMS: atom_id res chain seq x y z
N MET A 1 3.04 -42.88 1.62
CA MET A 1 4.18 -41.93 1.53
C MET A 1 4.63 -41.67 2.95
N GLU A 2 5.90 -41.80 3.25
CA GLU A 2 6.44 -41.48 4.57
C GLU A 2 6.30 -39.97 4.80
N PRO A 3 5.86 -39.51 5.98
CA PRO A 3 5.77 -38.10 6.27
C PRO A 3 7.15 -37.45 6.29
N THR A 4 7.32 -36.38 5.54
CA THR A 4 8.54 -35.58 5.59
C THR A 4 8.57 -34.82 6.92
N GLN A 5 9.72 -34.80 7.58
CA GLN A 5 9.93 -34.08 8.82
C GLN A 5 11.06 -33.06 8.65
N ILE A 6 10.83 -31.83 9.04
CA ILE A 6 11.89 -30.80 9.10
C ILE A 6 11.85 -30.05 10.43
N ARG A 7 13.02 -29.50 10.76
CA ARG A 7 13.22 -28.62 11.90
C ARG A 7 13.66 -27.24 11.42
N LEU A 8 12.91 -26.20 11.75
CA LEU A 8 13.28 -24.82 11.54
C LEU A 8 13.85 -24.24 12.83
N THR A 9 14.95 -23.52 12.74
CA THR A 9 15.54 -22.81 13.89
C THR A 9 15.00 -21.41 13.98
N ILE A 10 14.56 -20.99 15.15
CA ILE A 10 14.13 -19.62 15.44
C ILE A 10 15.38 -18.83 15.87
N PRO A 11 15.70 -17.70 15.22
CA PRO A 11 16.83 -16.84 15.61
C PRO A 11 16.72 -16.37 17.06
N ASP A 12 17.87 -16.11 17.71
CA ASP A 12 17.89 -15.64 19.10
C ASP A 12 17.24 -14.28 19.31
N SER A 13 17.21 -13.46 18.27
CA SER A 13 16.51 -12.17 18.21
C SER A 13 14.99 -12.27 18.26
N VAL A 14 14.41 -13.47 18.01
CA VAL A 14 12.96 -13.70 17.89
C VAL A 14 12.44 -14.43 19.12
N ASP A 15 11.46 -13.84 19.80
CA ASP A 15 10.71 -14.53 20.84
C ASP A 15 9.65 -15.45 20.18
N PRO A 16 9.68 -16.78 20.45
CA PRO A 16 8.71 -17.73 19.92
C PRO A 16 7.25 -17.37 20.19
N LEU A 17 6.95 -16.67 21.28
CA LEU A 17 5.59 -16.22 21.61
C LEU A 17 4.99 -15.30 20.54
N TYR A 18 5.80 -14.55 19.83
CA TYR A 18 5.30 -13.70 18.74
C TYR A 18 4.93 -14.53 17.49
N LEU A 19 5.50 -15.73 17.33
CA LEU A 19 5.18 -16.63 16.21
C LEU A 19 3.92 -17.46 16.50
N THR A 20 3.67 -17.82 17.76
CA THR A 20 2.48 -18.60 18.14
C THR A 20 1.29 -17.71 18.46
N GLY A 21 1.53 -16.46 18.82
CA GLY A 21 0.51 -15.48 19.21
C GLY A 21 -0.08 -15.72 20.62
N PRO A 22 -0.91 -14.79 21.12
CA PRO A 22 -1.56 -14.93 22.42
C PRO A 22 -2.40 -16.21 22.50
N ALA A 23 -2.17 -17.05 23.51
CA ALA A 23 -2.82 -18.35 23.68
C ALA A 23 -2.76 -19.24 22.43
N ASP A 24 -1.63 -19.19 21.72
CA ASP A 24 -1.37 -19.93 20.48
C ASP A 24 -2.37 -19.64 19.34
N SER A 25 -2.96 -18.44 19.33
CA SER A 25 -3.98 -18.07 18.36
C SER A 25 -3.50 -18.11 16.90
N LEU A 26 -2.26 -17.68 16.64
CA LEU A 26 -1.67 -17.70 15.31
C LEU A 26 -1.33 -19.14 14.90
N LEU A 27 -0.78 -19.92 15.83
CA LEU A 27 -0.45 -21.32 15.58
C LEU A 27 -1.70 -22.13 15.24
N ARG A 28 -2.78 -21.98 15.98
CA ARG A 28 -4.07 -22.67 15.73
C ARG A 28 -4.65 -22.32 14.38
N GLU A 29 -4.57 -21.08 13.94
CA GLU A 29 -5.04 -20.67 12.61
C GLU A 29 -4.22 -21.37 11.52
N ILE A 30 -2.88 -21.46 11.68
CA ILE A 30 -2.01 -22.16 10.75
C ILE A 30 -2.35 -23.67 10.74
N GLU A 31 -2.49 -24.30 11.89
CA GLU A 31 -2.85 -25.73 12.04
C GLU A 31 -4.21 -26.04 11.42
N SER A 32 -5.20 -25.13 11.55
CA SER A 32 -6.53 -25.33 10.95
C SER A 32 -6.53 -25.33 9.42
N SER A 33 -5.46 -24.83 8.80
CA SER A 33 -5.37 -24.65 7.35
C SER A 33 -4.67 -25.77 6.60
N CYS A 34 -4.00 -26.70 7.30
CA CYS A 34 -3.23 -27.81 6.74
C CYS A 34 -3.41 -29.10 7.56
N ALA A 35 -3.04 -30.25 6.97
CA ALA A 35 -3.08 -31.52 7.65
C ALA A 35 -1.74 -31.90 8.35
N ALA A 36 -0.74 -31.01 8.28
CA ALA A 36 0.57 -31.24 8.88
C ALA A 36 0.53 -31.01 10.39
N LEU A 37 1.38 -31.75 11.10
CA LEU A 37 1.62 -31.55 12.53
C LEU A 37 2.68 -30.49 12.74
N ILE A 38 2.38 -29.52 13.59
CA ILE A 38 3.28 -28.42 13.94
C ILE A 38 3.58 -28.48 15.44
N SER A 39 4.82 -28.32 15.84
CA SER A 39 5.20 -28.25 17.24
C SER A 39 6.31 -27.23 17.43
N VAL A 40 6.09 -26.27 18.32
CA VAL A 40 7.09 -25.25 18.68
C VAL A 40 7.67 -25.63 20.04
N ARG A 41 8.99 -25.85 20.12
CA ARG A 41 9.69 -26.20 21.35
C ARG A 41 10.98 -25.39 21.49
N GLY A 42 10.99 -24.47 22.45
CA GLY A 42 12.11 -23.55 22.65
C GLY A 42 12.37 -22.73 21.38
N LYS A 43 13.57 -22.79 20.85
CA LYS A 43 13.99 -22.09 19.61
C LYS A 43 13.88 -22.98 18.35
N ALA A 44 12.94 -23.90 18.31
CA ALA A 44 12.75 -24.77 17.15
C ALA A 44 11.28 -25.02 16.84
N ILE A 45 10.95 -25.02 15.55
CA ILE A 45 9.66 -25.40 15.01
C ILE A 45 9.84 -26.73 14.30
N PHE A 46 9.07 -27.73 14.69
CA PHE A 46 9.07 -29.06 14.09
C PHE A 46 7.82 -29.18 13.22
N LEU A 47 8.01 -29.56 11.95
CA LEU A 47 6.95 -29.73 10.98
C LEU A 47 6.96 -31.16 10.48
N SER A 48 5.80 -31.82 10.41
CA SER A 48 5.66 -33.19 9.89
C SER A 48 4.40 -33.33 9.07
N GLY A 49 4.52 -33.66 7.77
CA GLY A 49 3.41 -33.74 6.86
C GLY A 49 3.81 -34.14 5.44
N THR A 50 2.99 -33.83 4.44
CA THR A 50 3.34 -34.02 3.04
C THR A 50 4.46 -33.02 2.64
N SER A 51 5.26 -33.36 1.61
CA SER A 51 6.30 -32.45 1.12
C SER A 51 5.73 -31.07 0.76
N GLN A 52 4.52 -31.01 0.21
CA GLN A 52 3.85 -29.79 -0.16
C GLN A 52 3.44 -28.96 1.08
N ASP A 53 2.86 -29.59 2.12
CA ASP A 53 2.52 -28.91 3.37
C ASP A 53 3.77 -28.36 4.07
N ILE A 54 4.83 -29.16 4.09
CA ILE A 54 6.12 -28.78 4.71
C ILE A 54 6.73 -27.58 4.00
N GLU A 55 6.72 -27.56 2.67
CA GLU A 55 7.20 -26.42 1.89
C GLU A 55 6.41 -25.16 2.20
N GLN A 56 5.07 -25.24 2.19
CA GLN A 56 4.18 -24.12 2.51
C GLN A 56 4.39 -23.59 3.93
N LEU A 57 4.46 -24.49 4.92
CA LEU A 57 4.67 -24.11 6.32
C LEU A 57 6.03 -23.49 6.55
N THR A 58 7.08 -24.02 5.90
CA THR A 58 8.42 -23.45 5.96
C THR A 58 8.41 -22.00 5.50
N LEU A 59 7.71 -21.73 4.42
CA LEU A 59 7.57 -20.41 3.86
C LEU A 59 6.82 -19.46 4.81
N ILE A 60 5.69 -19.89 5.38
CA ILE A 60 4.90 -19.12 6.34
C ILE A 60 5.73 -18.76 7.57
N PHE A 61 6.38 -19.75 8.21
CA PHE A 61 7.19 -19.50 9.40
C PHE A 61 8.43 -18.64 9.11
N SER A 62 9.08 -18.82 7.96
CA SER A 62 10.19 -17.94 7.54
C SER A 62 9.73 -16.49 7.43
N HIS A 63 8.53 -16.25 6.89
CA HIS A 63 7.96 -14.91 6.78
C HIS A 63 7.61 -14.31 8.16
N LEU A 64 6.97 -15.11 9.03
CA LEU A 64 6.65 -14.67 10.39
C LEU A 64 7.92 -14.33 11.19
N ILE A 65 8.98 -15.15 11.08
CA ILE A 65 10.29 -14.88 11.68
C ILE A 65 10.85 -13.55 11.19
N GLN A 66 10.85 -13.32 9.88
CA GLN A 66 11.33 -12.07 9.28
C GLN A 66 10.52 -10.85 9.73
N MET A 67 9.19 -10.99 9.87
CA MET A 67 8.35 -9.92 10.41
C MET A 67 8.77 -9.55 11.84
N VAL A 68 9.00 -10.55 12.71
CA VAL A 68 9.43 -10.30 14.10
C VAL A 68 10.83 -9.71 14.15
N GLU A 69 11.78 -10.19 13.33
CA GLU A 69 13.13 -9.61 13.23
C GLU A 69 13.12 -8.15 12.78
N SER A 70 12.16 -7.76 11.94
CA SER A 70 11.98 -6.37 11.50
C SER A 70 11.21 -5.50 12.52
N GLY A 71 10.92 -6.02 13.72
CA GLY A 71 10.23 -5.30 14.81
C GLY A 71 8.69 -5.33 14.72
N SER A 72 8.11 -6.10 13.78
CA SER A 72 6.66 -6.27 13.68
C SER A 72 6.14 -7.35 14.60
N ARG A 73 4.89 -7.19 15.04
CA ARG A 73 4.15 -8.27 15.73
C ARG A 73 3.12 -8.86 14.77
N PRO A 74 3.28 -10.12 14.31
CA PRO A 74 2.32 -10.75 13.43
C PRO A 74 0.92 -10.77 14.04
N THR A 75 -0.08 -10.49 13.22
CA THR A 75 -1.50 -10.52 13.60
C THR A 75 -2.21 -11.71 12.94
N LEU A 76 -3.42 -12.02 13.43
CA LEU A 76 -4.25 -13.07 12.82
C LEU A 76 -4.58 -12.77 11.34
N GLU A 77 -4.73 -11.50 10.99
CA GLU A 77 -4.93 -11.06 9.60
C GLU A 77 -3.69 -11.31 8.74
N ASP A 78 -2.50 -11.08 9.26
CA ASP A 78 -1.26 -11.36 8.54
C ASP A 78 -1.12 -12.86 8.26
N VAL A 79 -1.43 -13.71 9.24
CA VAL A 79 -1.42 -15.17 9.06
C VAL A 79 -2.45 -15.61 8.01
N LYS A 80 -3.69 -15.11 8.06
CA LYS A 80 -4.73 -15.42 7.06
C LYS A 80 -4.31 -15.00 5.65
N LEU A 81 -3.72 -13.82 5.49
CA LEU A 81 -3.19 -13.36 4.20
C LEU A 81 -2.05 -14.25 3.68
N LEU A 82 -1.14 -14.68 4.56
CA LEU A 82 -0.07 -15.62 4.21
C LEU A 82 -0.64 -16.97 3.77
N LEU A 83 -1.61 -17.51 4.49
CA LEU A 83 -2.27 -18.76 4.16
C LEU A 83 -3.01 -18.69 2.82
N ASP A 84 -3.76 -17.61 2.58
CA ASP A 84 -4.44 -17.39 1.31
C ASP A 84 -3.46 -17.19 0.14
N SER A 85 -2.36 -16.50 0.37
CA SER A 85 -1.33 -16.29 -0.65
C SER A 85 -0.59 -17.58 -1.00
N THR A 86 -0.29 -18.43 -0.04
CA THR A 86 0.36 -19.73 -0.28
C THR A 86 -0.56 -20.72 -0.99
N LYS A 87 -1.87 -20.66 -0.75
CA LYS A 87 -2.86 -21.46 -1.49
C LYS A 87 -3.02 -21.00 -2.95
N ARG A 88 -2.83 -19.72 -3.24
CA ARG A 88 -2.99 -19.14 -4.60
C ARG A 88 -1.72 -19.14 -5.44
N ASN A 89 -0.52 -19.03 -4.82
CA ASN A 89 0.74 -18.99 -5.54
C ASN A 89 1.94 -19.38 -4.65
N ALA A 90 2.50 -20.53 -4.87
CA ALA A 90 3.74 -20.96 -4.22
C ALA A 90 4.97 -20.04 -4.50
N SER A 91 4.87 -19.11 -5.45
CA SER A 91 5.95 -18.17 -5.80
C SER A 91 6.00 -16.88 -4.96
N LEU A 92 4.95 -16.58 -4.16
CA LEU A 92 4.85 -15.33 -3.38
C LEU A 92 5.85 -15.25 -2.22
N VAL A 93 6.22 -16.37 -1.68
CA VAL A 93 7.00 -16.46 -0.45
C VAL A 93 8.51 -16.37 -0.69
N GLN A 94 8.97 -16.54 -1.93
CA GLN A 94 10.40 -16.39 -2.28
C GLN A 94 10.87 -14.92 -2.35
N THR A 95 9.94 -13.97 -2.37
CA THR A 95 10.30 -12.55 -2.30
C THR A 95 10.11 -12.06 -0.86
N GLY A 96 11.17 -12.12 -0.06
CA GLY A 96 11.20 -11.50 1.28
C GLY A 96 10.65 -10.07 1.19
N THR A 97 9.43 -9.86 1.68
CA THR A 97 8.79 -8.54 1.65
C THR A 97 9.51 -7.65 2.64
N ARG A 98 10.33 -6.77 2.10
CA ARG A 98 11.07 -5.80 2.90
C ARG A 98 10.08 -4.86 3.59
N THR A 99 10.22 -4.65 4.90
CA THR A 99 9.53 -3.58 5.61
C THR A 99 9.82 -2.26 4.94
N LEU A 100 8.78 -1.55 4.54
CA LEU A 100 8.88 -0.24 3.88
C LEU A 100 9.11 0.86 4.92
N PHE A 101 8.31 0.83 5.98
CA PHE A 101 8.33 1.82 7.04
C PHE A 101 7.81 1.20 8.35
N VAL A 102 8.28 1.70 9.50
CA VAL A 102 7.75 1.33 10.82
C VAL A 102 7.03 2.54 11.40
N THR A 103 5.75 2.38 11.70
CA THR A 103 4.94 3.47 12.26
C THR A 103 5.39 3.85 13.67
N HIS A 104 4.96 5.02 14.15
CA HIS A 104 5.22 5.46 15.54
C HIS A 104 4.69 4.49 16.61
N LYS A 105 3.70 3.63 16.26
CA LYS A 105 3.16 2.57 17.14
C LYS A 105 3.93 1.26 17.05
N GLY A 106 5.04 1.22 16.31
CA GLY A 106 5.85 0.03 16.10
C GLY A 106 5.28 -0.98 15.11
N LYS A 107 4.24 -0.60 14.34
CA LYS A 107 3.67 -1.47 13.30
C LYS A 107 4.49 -1.34 12.01
N ALA A 108 5.02 -2.45 11.51
CA ALA A 108 5.70 -2.46 10.21
C ALA A 108 4.68 -2.39 9.07
N ILE A 109 4.93 -1.51 8.11
CA ILE A 109 4.20 -1.41 6.86
C ILE A 109 4.95 -2.22 5.82
N GLN A 110 4.26 -3.20 5.24
CA GLN A 110 4.78 -4.11 4.23
C GLN A 110 3.74 -4.30 3.11
N PRO A 111 4.16 -4.53 1.86
CA PRO A 111 3.23 -4.95 0.81
C PRO A 111 2.69 -6.35 1.16
N LYS A 112 1.37 -6.54 1.04
CA LYS A 112 0.66 -7.76 1.44
C LYS A 112 0.23 -8.63 0.26
N THR A 113 0.29 -8.11 -0.96
CA THR A 113 -0.16 -8.79 -2.18
C THR A 113 0.89 -8.68 -3.28
N GLN A 114 0.76 -9.49 -4.35
CA GLN A 114 1.69 -9.43 -5.49
C GLN A 114 1.64 -8.08 -6.20
N GLY A 115 0.44 -7.53 -6.41
CA GLY A 115 0.30 -6.21 -7.01
C GLY A 115 0.98 -5.13 -6.16
N GLN A 116 0.83 -5.20 -4.83
CA GLN A 116 1.50 -4.28 -3.91
C GLN A 116 3.03 -4.45 -3.93
N ILE A 117 3.55 -5.68 -4.05
CA ILE A 117 4.99 -5.94 -4.19
C ILE A 117 5.50 -5.36 -5.51
N ALA A 118 4.80 -5.61 -6.62
CA ALA A 118 5.16 -5.05 -7.91
C ALA A 118 5.14 -3.51 -7.88
N TYR A 119 4.12 -2.92 -7.24
CA TYR A 119 3.98 -1.48 -7.10
C TYR A 119 5.13 -0.85 -6.31
N THR A 120 5.46 -1.39 -5.15
CA THR A 120 6.55 -0.87 -4.32
C THR A 120 7.92 -1.06 -4.97
N LYS A 121 8.14 -2.15 -5.71
CA LYS A 121 9.34 -2.33 -6.55
C LYS A 121 9.41 -1.32 -7.69
N ALA A 122 8.29 -1.04 -8.34
CA ALA A 122 8.23 -0.04 -9.40
C ALA A 122 8.59 1.36 -8.86
N ILE A 123 8.04 1.75 -7.71
CA ILE A 123 8.38 3.02 -7.04
C ILE A 123 9.87 3.09 -6.71
N ALA A 124 10.46 2.01 -6.21
CA ALA A 124 11.87 1.99 -5.85
C ALA A 124 12.78 2.23 -7.09
N ASN A 125 12.42 1.64 -8.23
CA ASN A 125 13.27 1.52 -9.41
C ASN A 125 13.03 2.59 -10.48
N ASN A 126 11.95 3.38 -10.42
CA ASN A 126 11.61 4.36 -11.45
C ASN A 126 11.43 5.76 -10.86
N SER A 127 11.67 6.79 -11.65
CA SER A 127 11.42 8.18 -11.28
C SER A 127 9.92 8.52 -11.31
N ILE A 128 9.15 7.91 -12.21
CA ILE A 128 7.70 8.08 -12.29
C ILE A 128 7.01 6.71 -12.19
N THR A 129 6.06 6.58 -11.25
CA THR A 129 5.29 5.35 -11.12
C THR A 129 3.79 5.65 -11.01
N PHE A 130 3.01 5.00 -11.87
CA PHE A 130 1.56 5.02 -11.82
C PHE A 130 1.05 3.75 -11.14
N GLY A 131 0.32 3.92 -10.04
CA GLY A 131 -0.42 2.86 -9.35
C GLY A 131 -1.92 2.99 -9.63
N ILE A 132 -2.47 2.11 -10.45
CA ILE A 132 -3.86 2.19 -10.92
C ILE A 132 -4.64 0.98 -10.42
N GLY A 133 -5.82 1.20 -9.88
CA GLY A 133 -6.66 0.11 -9.41
C GLY A 133 -7.73 0.56 -8.42
N PRO A 134 -8.62 -0.35 -7.99
CA PRO A 134 -9.76 -0.02 -7.16
C PRO A 134 -9.37 0.54 -5.79
N ALA A 135 -10.31 1.24 -5.16
CA ALA A 135 -10.15 1.73 -3.81
C ALA A 135 -9.88 0.59 -2.82
N GLY A 136 -9.00 0.82 -1.84
CA GLY A 136 -8.63 -0.18 -0.81
C GLY A 136 -7.50 -1.12 -1.18
N THR A 137 -6.86 -0.96 -2.34
CA THR A 137 -5.66 -1.71 -2.72
C THR A 137 -4.38 -1.13 -2.09
N GLY A 138 -4.48 -0.07 -1.29
CA GLY A 138 -3.36 0.50 -0.53
C GLY A 138 -2.41 1.39 -1.32
N LYS A 139 -2.76 1.83 -2.53
CA LYS A 139 -1.91 2.66 -3.41
C LYS A 139 -1.29 3.87 -2.71
N THR A 140 -2.15 4.76 -2.24
CA THR A 140 -1.74 6.00 -1.57
C THR A 140 -1.02 5.72 -0.26
N TYR A 141 -1.51 4.74 0.52
CA TYR A 141 -0.91 4.33 1.78
C TYR A 141 0.53 3.83 1.61
N LEU A 142 0.78 2.93 0.66
CA LEU A 142 2.13 2.41 0.38
C LEU A 142 3.05 3.50 -0.19
N ALA A 143 2.53 4.39 -1.03
CA ALA A 143 3.29 5.52 -1.56
C ALA A 143 3.76 6.46 -0.43
N VAL A 144 2.87 6.80 0.53
CA VAL A 144 3.21 7.62 1.70
C VAL A 144 4.23 6.92 2.58
N ALA A 145 4.09 5.60 2.82
CA ALA A 145 5.06 4.82 3.58
C ALA A 145 6.46 4.86 2.95
N MET A 146 6.54 4.72 1.63
CA MET A 146 7.81 4.81 0.89
C MET A 146 8.40 6.23 0.90
N ALA A 147 7.55 7.26 0.82
CA ALA A 147 7.99 8.65 0.92
C ALA A 147 8.59 8.96 2.31
N LEU A 148 7.93 8.50 3.38
CA LEU A 148 8.45 8.64 4.75
C LEU A 148 9.76 7.86 4.95
N ALA A 149 9.88 6.66 4.38
CA ALA A 149 11.12 5.90 4.41
C ALA A 149 12.26 6.61 3.68
N ALA A 150 11.99 7.18 2.50
CA ALA A 150 12.95 7.95 1.73
C ALA A 150 13.38 9.24 2.46
N LEU A 151 12.45 9.92 3.14
CA LEU A 151 12.73 11.10 3.95
C LEU A 151 13.60 10.73 5.16
N THR A 152 13.24 9.68 5.90
CA THR A 152 13.98 9.22 7.10
C THR A 152 15.38 8.75 6.74
N SER A 153 15.57 8.14 5.57
CA SER A 153 16.89 7.72 5.05
C SER A 153 17.64 8.83 4.30
N GLN A 154 17.15 10.07 4.33
CA GLN A 154 17.76 11.25 3.70
C GLN A 154 17.99 11.10 2.18
N GLN A 155 17.22 10.29 1.50
CA GLN A 155 17.25 10.17 0.04
C GLN A 155 16.55 11.33 -0.66
N ILE A 156 15.66 12.01 0.06
CA ILE A 156 14.93 13.21 -0.37
C ILE A 156 14.93 14.22 0.76
N SER A 157 14.69 15.49 0.42
CA SER A 157 14.59 16.58 1.40
C SER A 157 13.16 16.93 1.78
N ARG A 158 12.15 16.55 0.96
CA ARG A 158 10.75 16.90 1.18
C ARG A 158 9.77 15.93 0.54
N ILE A 159 8.56 15.90 1.10
CA ILE A 159 7.41 15.17 0.56
C ILE A 159 6.35 16.17 0.13
N VAL A 160 5.78 15.99 -1.06
CA VAL A 160 4.67 16.82 -1.56
C VAL A 160 3.49 15.92 -1.89
N LEU A 161 2.39 16.08 -1.15
CA LEU A 161 1.15 15.35 -1.35
C LEU A 161 0.18 16.23 -2.13
N VAL A 162 -0.25 15.75 -3.28
CA VAL A 162 -1.03 16.53 -4.25
C VAL A 162 -2.34 15.82 -4.55
N ARG A 163 -3.43 16.59 -4.66
CA ARG A 163 -4.72 16.05 -5.09
C ARG A 163 -5.42 17.02 -6.03
N PRO A 164 -6.04 16.56 -7.13
CA PRO A 164 -6.91 17.39 -7.94
C PRO A 164 -8.16 17.74 -7.12
N VAL A 165 -8.58 18.99 -7.21
CA VAL A 165 -9.84 19.42 -6.60
C VAL A 165 -10.89 19.37 -7.69
N VAL A 166 -11.83 18.45 -7.56
CA VAL A 166 -12.99 18.33 -8.45
C VAL A 166 -14.23 18.67 -7.65
N GLU A 167 -15.03 19.57 -8.15
CA GLU A 167 -16.31 19.92 -7.55
C GLU A 167 -17.31 18.77 -7.74
N ALA A 168 -17.43 17.90 -6.72
CA ALA A 168 -18.42 16.82 -6.71
C ALA A 168 -19.74 17.37 -6.15
N GLY A 169 -20.57 17.93 -7.02
CA GLY A 169 -21.96 18.31 -6.69
C GLY A 169 -22.16 19.71 -6.09
N GLU A 170 -21.25 20.22 -5.29
CA GLU A 170 -21.28 21.61 -4.78
C GLU A 170 -20.06 22.37 -5.30
N SER A 171 -20.28 23.49 -6.00
CA SER A 171 -19.17 24.30 -6.46
C SER A 171 -18.46 24.98 -5.30
N LEU A 172 -17.14 24.92 -5.29
CA LEU A 172 -16.23 25.55 -4.30
C LEU A 172 -16.62 27.03 -4.03
N GLY A 173 -17.21 27.70 -5.01
CA GLY A 173 -17.70 29.07 -4.90
C GLY A 173 -18.81 29.26 -3.88
N PHE A 174 -19.62 28.24 -3.59
CA PHE A 174 -20.76 28.31 -2.66
C PHE A 174 -20.42 27.87 -1.23
N LEU A 175 -19.27 27.24 -0.99
CA LEU A 175 -18.87 26.89 0.37
C LEU A 175 -18.44 28.15 1.14
N PRO A 176 -18.92 28.37 2.37
CA PRO A 176 -18.45 29.46 3.22
C PRO A 176 -17.03 29.23 3.68
N GLY A 177 -16.26 30.29 3.93
CA GLY A 177 -14.92 30.24 4.48
C GLY A 177 -13.81 30.64 3.51
N THR A 178 -12.57 30.58 4.01
CA THR A 178 -11.34 30.85 3.25
C THR A 178 -11.10 29.76 2.19
N LEU A 179 -10.27 30.04 1.20
CA LEU A 179 -9.88 29.04 0.20
C LEU A 179 -9.33 27.75 0.85
N GLN A 180 -8.57 27.90 1.93
CA GLN A 180 -7.95 26.80 2.64
C GLN A 180 -9.00 25.92 3.34
N GLU A 181 -9.98 26.51 4.01
CA GLU A 181 -11.10 25.79 4.63
C GLU A 181 -11.98 25.05 3.61
N LYS A 182 -12.13 25.59 2.41
CA LYS A 182 -12.85 24.95 1.31
C LYS A 182 -12.11 23.76 0.71
N LEU A 183 -10.78 23.78 0.75
CA LEU A 183 -9.92 22.70 0.24
C LEU A 183 -9.70 21.57 1.23
N ASP A 184 -9.86 21.83 2.54
CA ASP A 184 -9.60 20.88 3.64
C ASP A 184 -10.27 19.50 3.44
N PRO A 185 -11.56 19.40 3.07
CA PRO A 185 -12.21 18.10 2.87
C PRO A 185 -11.53 17.24 1.78
N TYR A 186 -10.97 17.86 0.75
CA TYR A 186 -10.33 17.14 -0.37
C TYR A 186 -8.94 16.66 -0.03
N ILE A 187 -8.23 17.34 0.85
CA ILE A 187 -6.84 16.98 1.22
C ILE A 187 -6.76 16.18 2.52
N ARG A 188 -7.83 16.12 3.30
CA ARG A 188 -7.90 15.42 4.59
C ARG A 188 -7.47 13.94 4.53
N PRO A 189 -7.84 13.14 3.50
CA PRO A 189 -7.36 11.76 3.39
C PRO A 189 -5.84 11.61 3.31
N LEU A 190 -5.13 12.62 2.82
CA LEU A 190 -3.67 12.63 2.77
C LEU A 190 -3.07 12.89 4.16
N TYR A 191 -3.70 13.78 4.94
CA TYR A 191 -3.35 13.98 6.36
C TYR A 191 -3.58 12.69 7.16
N ASP A 192 -4.72 12.02 6.96
CA ASP A 192 -5.06 10.79 7.66
C ASP A 192 -4.02 9.69 7.40
N ALA A 193 -3.56 9.54 6.16
CA ALA A 193 -2.50 8.59 5.81
C ALA A 193 -1.18 8.92 6.51
N LEU A 194 -0.82 10.20 6.61
CA LEU A 194 0.39 10.65 7.29
C LEU A 194 0.30 10.42 8.81
N PHE A 195 -0.83 10.77 9.44
CA PHE A 195 -1.07 10.63 10.88
C PHE A 195 -1.21 9.17 11.33
N ASP A 196 -1.64 8.26 10.45
CA ASP A 196 -1.67 6.83 10.78
C ASP A 196 -0.25 6.23 10.87
N MET A 197 0.71 6.80 10.16
CA MET A 197 2.10 6.30 10.10
C MET A 197 3.02 6.99 11.10
N THR A 198 2.77 8.26 11.40
CA THR A 198 3.60 9.07 12.30
C THR A 198 2.79 9.56 13.50
N SER A 199 3.43 10.09 14.55
CA SER A 199 2.70 10.81 15.58
C SER A 199 2.17 12.13 15.02
N MET A 200 1.02 12.59 15.53
CA MET A 200 0.43 13.85 15.10
C MET A 200 1.38 15.03 15.33
N GLU A 201 2.11 15.03 16.44
CA GLU A 201 3.10 16.05 16.77
C GLU A 201 4.25 16.08 15.75
N TYR A 202 4.79 14.90 15.40
CA TYR A 202 5.86 14.80 14.41
C TYR A 202 5.39 15.22 13.02
N ALA A 203 4.21 14.78 12.59
CA ALA A 203 3.64 15.16 11.29
C ALA A 203 3.39 16.67 11.19
N ASN A 204 2.81 17.30 12.24
CA ASN A 204 2.60 18.73 12.26
C ASN A 204 3.91 19.50 12.19
N ASN A 205 4.95 19.06 12.91
CA ASN A 205 6.28 19.68 12.84
C ASN A 205 6.87 19.61 11.42
N LEU A 206 6.74 18.45 10.73
CA LEU A 206 7.18 18.33 9.33
C LEU A 206 6.43 19.28 8.38
N ILE A 207 5.14 19.49 8.63
CA ILE A 207 4.30 20.40 7.83
C ILE A 207 4.68 21.86 8.11
N GLU A 208 4.84 22.24 9.38
CA GLU A 208 5.22 23.60 9.79
C GLU A 208 6.61 23.98 9.25
N GLN A 209 7.53 23.03 9.18
CA GLN A 209 8.86 23.22 8.60
C GLN A 209 8.86 23.20 7.07
N GLY A 210 7.74 22.90 6.42
CA GLY A 210 7.63 22.78 4.96
C GLY A 210 8.35 21.54 4.38
N ILE A 211 8.73 20.59 5.24
CA ILE A 211 9.29 19.29 4.82
C ILE A 211 8.22 18.41 4.22
N VAL A 212 6.99 18.46 4.76
CA VAL A 212 5.81 17.86 4.17
C VAL A 212 4.87 18.97 3.74
N GLU A 213 4.53 19.00 2.47
CA GLU A 213 3.55 19.94 1.88
C GLU A 213 2.33 19.17 1.39
N ILE A 214 1.14 19.64 1.69
CA ILE A 214 -0.11 19.10 1.14
C ILE A 214 -0.80 20.22 0.37
N ALA A 215 -0.98 20.01 -0.95
CA ALA A 215 -1.43 21.08 -1.83
C ALA A 215 -2.37 20.59 -2.94
N PRO A 216 -3.31 21.44 -3.38
CA PRO A 216 -4.07 21.21 -4.60
C PRO A 216 -3.16 21.15 -5.83
N LEU A 217 -3.56 20.35 -6.82
CA LEU A 217 -2.79 20.19 -8.07
C LEU A 217 -2.50 21.52 -8.79
N ALA A 218 -3.42 22.47 -8.71
CA ALA A 218 -3.27 23.79 -9.34
C ALA A 218 -2.03 24.57 -8.81
N PHE A 219 -1.62 24.31 -7.56
CA PHE A 219 -0.46 24.97 -6.92
C PHE A 219 0.89 24.42 -7.37
N MET A 220 0.88 23.37 -8.19
CA MET A 220 2.09 22.80 -8.79
C MET A 220 2.59 23.59 -10.01
N ARG A 221 1.75 24.47 -10.57
CA ARG A 221 2.08 25.23 -11.78
C ARG A 221 3.28 26.14 -11.56
N GLY A 222 4.26 26.12 -12.48
CA GLY A 222 5.45 26.95 -12.44
C GLY A 222 6.53 26.54 -11.46
N ARG A 223 6.35 25.42 -10.76
CA ARG A 223 7.32 24.88 -9.80
C ARG A 223 8.22 23.83 -10.45
N THR A 224 9.39 23.58 -9.86
CA THR A 224 10.24 22.43 -10.15
C THR A 224 10.52 21.71 -8.83
N MET A 225 10.28 20.41 -8.80
CA MET A 225 10.40 19.56 -7.61
C MET A 225 11.75 18.84 -7.64
N ASN A 226 12.77 19.42 -7.01
CA ASN A 226 14.05 18.77 -6.80
C ASN A 226 14.10 18.13 -5.42
N ASP A 227 14.84 17.02 -5.29
CA ASP A 227 15.06 16.28 -4.05
C ASP A 227 13.76 15.99 -3.30
N ALA A 228 12.72 15.62 -4.05
CA ALA A 228 11.36 15.50 -3.53
C ALA A 228 10.71 14.16 -3.87
N PHE A 229 9.90 13.66 -2.94
CA PHE A 229 8.96 12.59 -3.23
C PHE A 229 7.55 13.20 -3.37
N VAL A 230 7.00 13.15 -4.57
CA VAL A 230 5.74 13.80 -4.91
C VAL A 230 4.69 12.75 -5.19
N ILE A 231 3.55 12.82 -4.50
CA ILE A 231 2.43 11.89 -4.68
C ILE A 231 1.23 12.68 -5.22
N LEU A 232 0.73 12.29 -6.39
CA LEU A 232 -0.55 12.77 -6.93
C LEU A 232 -1.61 11.71 -6.70
N ASP A 233 -2.52 11.98 -5.78
CA ASP A 233 -3.64 11.08 -5.47
C ASP A 233 -4.89 11.44 -6.27
N GLU A 234 -5.79 10.47 -6.51
CA GLU A 234 -7.04 10.60 -7.28
C GLU A 234 -6.80 11.16 -8.71
N ALA A 235 -5.74 10.69 -9.35
CA ALA A 235 -5.28 11.20 -10.64
C ALA A 235 -6.25 10.96 -11.81
N GLN A 236 -7.24 10.05 -11.67
CA GLN A 236 -8.33 9.88 -12.64
C GLN A 236 -9.15 11.16 -12.81
N ASN A 237 -9.13 12.04 -11.81
CA ASN A 237 -9.83 13.32 -11.79
C ASN A 237 -8.98 14.48 -12.33
N THR A 238 -7.93 14.20 -13.10
CA THR A 238 -7.12 15.20 -13.80
C THR A 238 -7.49 15.28 -15.28
N THR A 239 -7.38 16.47 -15.88
CA THR A 239 -7.40 16.60 -17.34
C THR A 239 -6.03 16.21 -17.93
N PRO A 240 -5.94 15.92 -19.24
CA PRO A 240 -4.65 15.66 -19.91
C PRO A 240 -3.66 16.81 -19.73
N GLU A 241 -4.11 18.05 -19.77
CA GLU A 241 -3.30 19.26 -19.60
C GLU A 241 -2.76 19.37 -18.17
N GLN A 242 -3.62 19.07 -17.17
CA GLN A 242 -3.22 19.05 -15.77
C GLN A 242 -2.19 17.96 -15.49
N MET A 243 -2.39 16.76 -16.02
CA MET A 243 -1.43 15.64 -15.90
C MET A 243 -0.08 16.02 -16.54
N LYS A 244 -0.09 16.54 -17.75
CA LYS A 244 1.12 17.02 -18.44
C LYS A 244 1.80 18.11 -17.63
N MET A 245 1.05 19.09 -17.15
CA MET A 245 1.56 20.18 -16.31
C MET A 245 2.25 19.61 -15.06
N PHE A 246 1.64 18.64 -14.37
CA PHE A 246 2.17 18.02 -13.16
C PHE A 246 3.45 17.22 -13.45
N LEU A 247 3.43 16.33 -14.42
CA LEU A 247 4.57 15.47 -14.75
C LEU A 247 5.82 16.27 -15.17
N THR A 248 5.61 17.43 -15.82
CA THR A 248 6.70 18.35 -16.19
C THR A 248 7.26 19.14 -15.02
N ARG A 249 6.80 18.90 -13.79
CA ARG A 249 7.40 19.44 -12.53
C ARG A 249 8.54 18.59 -12.00
N LEU A 250 8.75 17.39 -12.54
CA LEU A 250 9.82 16.50 -12.13
C LEU A 250 11.17 17.22 -12.22
N GLY A 251 11.86 17.26 -11.11
CA GLY A 251 13.20 17.80 -10.98
C GLY A 251 14.23 16.72 -10.68
N PHE A 252 15.45 17.12 -10.47
CA PHE A 252 16.55 16.19 -10.17
C PHE A 252 16.35 15.50 -8.81
N SER A 253 16.79 14.24 -8.71
CA SER A 253 16.73 13.43 -7.49
C SER A 253 15.32 13.29 -6.90
N SER A 254 14.28 13.31 -7.76
CA SER A 254 12.90 13.27 -7.31
C SER A 254 12.18 12.02 -7.80
N LYS A 255 11.16 11.59 -7.04
CA LYS A 255 10.25 10.52 -7.38
C LYS A 255 8.82 11.03 -7.43
N PHE A 256 8.13 10.70 -8.52
CA PHE A 256 6.70 11.01 -8.70
C PHE A 256 5.90 9.73 -8.68
N VAL A 257 4.94 9.65 -7.77
CA VAL A 257 4.00 8.53 -7.66
C VAL A 257 2.59 9.04 -7.92
N ILE A 258 1.95 8.47 -8.92
CA ILE A 258 0.61 8.85 -9.35
C ILE A 258 -0.34 7.70 -9.00
N THR A 259 -1.33 7.97 -8.16
CA THR A 259 -2.34 6.99 -7.75
C THR A 259 -3.70 7.34 -8.31
N GLY A 260 -4.47 6.35 -8.72
CA GLY A 260 -5.80 6.58 -9.25
C GLY A 260 -6.64 5.32 -9.41
N ASP A 261 -7.94 5.52 -9.55
CA ASP A 261 -8.93 4.48 -9.84
C ASP A 261 -9.65 4.81 -11.15
N ALA A 262 -9.33 4.08 -12.22
CA ALA A 262 -9.94 4.33 -13.53
C ALA A 262 -11.47 4.12 -13.55
N THR A 263 -12.03 3.42 -12.55
CA THR A 263 -13.47 3.14 -12.44
C THR A 263 -14.24 4.25 -11.70
N GLN A 264 -13.55 5.09 -10.93
CA GLN A 264 -14.14 6.17 -10.13
C GLN A 264 -13.78 7.54 -10.73
N ARG A 265 -14.54 7.97 -11.72
CA ARG A 265 -14.33 9.27 -12.36
C ARG A 265 -15.46 10.22 -12.02
N ASP A 266 -15.11 11.37 -11.47
CA ASP A 266 -16.01 12.49 -11.27
C ASP A 266 -15.91 13.50 -12.43
N LEU A 267 -14.88 13.36 -13.28
CA LEU A 267 -14.59 14.27 -14.39
C LEU A 267 -15.29 13.84 -15.67
N VAL A 268 -15.95 14.80 -16.35
CA VAL A 268 -16.52 14.59 -17.68
C VAL A 268 -15.43 14.78 -18.74
N GLY A 269 -15.21 13.76 -19.59
CA GLY A 269 -14.24 13.80 -20.68
C GLY A 269 -13.08 12.82 -20.55
N LYS A 270 -11.98 13.07 -21.25
CA LYS A 270 -10.77 12.20 -21.21
C LYS A 270 -9.99 12.45 -19.92
N SER A 271 -9.72 11.40 -19.18
CA SER A 271 -8.85 11.47 -18.00
C SER A 271 -7.39 11.64 -18.42
N GLY A 272 -6.68 12.51 -17.69
CA GLY A 272 -5.24 12.67 -17.81
C GLY A 272 -4.48 11.38 -17.52
N LEU A 273 -5.01 10.53 -16.64
CA LEU A 273 -4.43 9.22 -16.31
C LEU A 273 -4.43 8.28 -17.53
N ASP A 274 -5.53 8.21 -18.29
CA ASP A 274 -5.61 7.35 -19.48
C ASP A 274 -4.72 7.85 -20.61
N VAL A 275 -4.68 9.17 -20.81
CA VAL A 275 -3.80 9.77 -21.82
C VAL A 275 -2.34 9.57 -21.45
N ALA A 276 -1.98 9.72 -20.17
CA ALA A 276 -0.61 9.47 -19.70
C ALA A 276 -0.18 8.02 -20.00
N ARG A 277 -1.06 7.03 -19.77
CA ARG A 277 -0.76 5.63 -20.07
C ARG A 277 -0.49 5.41 -21.57
N GLN A 278 -1.29 6.02 -22.44
CA GLN A 278 -1.10 5.88 -23.89
C GLN A 278 0.20 6.53 -24.39
N VAL A 279 0.56 7.67 -23.83
CA VAL A 279 1.70 8.48 -24.29
C VAL A 279 3.02 8.03 -23.66
N LEU A 280 3.01 7.61 -22.39
CA LEU A 280 4.22 7.38 -21.59
C LEU A 280 4.52 5.90 -21.35
N GLY A 281 3.64 4.98 -21.79
CA GLY A 281 3.73 3.55 -21.49
C GLY A 281 5.02 2.85 -21.96
N ASN A 282 5.74 3.44 -22.91
CA ASN A 282 7.00 2.91 -23.45
C ASN A 282 8.23 3.75 -23.07
N LEU A 283 8.08 4.75 -22.19
CA LEU A 283 9.23 5.55 -21.74
C LEU A 283 10.02 4.80 -20.67
N GLU A 284 11.34 4.81 -20.79
CA GLU A 284 12.23 4.35 -19.74
C GLU A 284 12.02 5.20 -18.49
N ASP A 285 12.20 4.59 -17.30
CA ASP A 285 12.07 5.22 -15.99
C ASP A 285 10.63 5.69 -15.66
N VAL A 286 9.63 5.19 -16.43
CA VAL A 286 8.20 5.35 -16.17
C VAL A 286 7.55 3.98 -16.06
N ALA A 287 6.92 3.69 -14.92
CA ALA A 287 6.25 2.41 -14.69
C ALA A 287 4.74 2.59 -14.50
N PHE A 288 3.96 1.66 -15.06
CA PHE A 288 2.53 1.51 -14.82
C PHE A 288 2.26 0.17 -14.13
N VAL A 289 1.65 0.21 -12.98
CA VAL A 289 1.28 -0.98 -12.20
C VAL A 289 -0.23 -1.00 -11.98
N ASP A 290 -0.86 -2.06 -12.47
CA ASP A 290 -2.27 -2.31 -12.25
C ASP A 290 -2.46 -3.17 -11.00
N LEU A 291 -3.23 -2.65 -10.06
CA LEU A 291 -3.71 -3.40 -8.91
C LEU A 291 -5.16 -3.81 -9.18
N ASP A 292 -5.51 -5.02 -8.80
CA ASP A 292 -6.83 -5.57 -9.04
C ASP A 292 -7.62 -5.82 -7.75
N ARG A 293 -8.77 -6.50 -7.87
CA ARG A 293 -9.62 -6.85 -6.71
C ARG A 293 -8.91 -7.78 -5.72
N ASN A 294 -7.92 -8.56 -6.15
CA ASN A 294 -7.16 -9.46 -5.28
C ASN A 294 -6.18 -8.69 -4.39
N ASP A 295 -5.87 -7.43 -4.76
CA ASP A 295 -5.00 -6.55 -3.98
C ASP A 295 -5.76 -5.72 -2.94
N ILE A 296 -7.08 -5.87 -2.84
CA ILE A 296 -7.90 -5.15 -1.85
C ILE A 296 -7.61 -5.70 -0.45
N VAL A 297 -7.05 -4.85 0.41
CA VAL A 297 -6.79 -5.14 1.82
C VAL A 297 -7.75 -4.30 2.67
N ARG A 298 -8.96 -4.83 2.90
CA ARG A 298 -10.01 -4.18 3.69
C ARG A 298 -10.66 -5.18 4.64
N HIS A 299 -11.39 -4.65 5.61
CA HIS A 299 -12.24 -5.49 6.46
C HIS A 299 -13.20 -6.31 5.60
N THR A 300 -13.31 -7.61 5.86
CA THR A 300 -14.10 -8.56 5.06
C THR A 300 -15.57 -8.13 4.87
N LEU A 301 -16.15 -7.45 5.87
CA LEU A 301 -17.52 -6.92 5.78
C LEU A 301 -17.64 -5.82 4.72
N VAL A 302 -16.63 -4.98 4.53
CA VAL A 302 -16.66 -3.90 3.51
C VAL A 302 -16.73 -4.50 2.10
N GLY A 303 -15.99 -5.59 1.83
CA GLY A 303 -16.10 -6.33 0.58
C GLY A 303 -17.53 -6.82 0.33
N LYS A 304 -18.13 -7.46 1.34
CA LYS A 304 -19.52 -7.95 1.26
C LYS A 304 -20.54 -6.84 1.03
N ILE A 305 -20.35 -5.65 1.63
CA ILE A 305 -21.21 -4.49 1.42
C ILE A 305 -21.11 -4.03 -0.04
N VAL A 306 -19.90 -3.87 -0.59
CA VAL A 306 -19.69 -3.45 -1.98
C VAL A 306 -20.33 -4.45 -2.95
N ASP A 307 -20.11 -5.75 -2.73
CA ASP A 307 -20.71 -6.80 -3.57
C ASP A 307 -22.25 -6.76 -3.55
N ALA A 308 -22.84 -6.52 -2.37
CA ALA A 308 -24.29 -6.42 -2.21
C ALA A 308 -24.86 -5.20 -2.97
N TYR A 309 -24.22 -4.04 -2.90
CA TYR A 309 -24.63 -2.85 -3.65
C TYR A 309 -24.47 -3.05 -5.17
N THR A 310 -23.35 -3.61 -5.61
CA THR A 310 -23.12 -3.94 -7.02
C THR A 310 -24.17 -4.90 -7.57
N ALA A 311 -24.56 -5.92 -6.79
CA ALA A 311 -25.61 -6.85 -7.17
C ALA A 311 -26.99 -6.17 -7.24
N TYR A 312 -27.26 -5.21 -6.35
CA TYR A 312 -28.50 -4.42 -6.37
C TYR A 312 -28.59 -3.53 -7.62
N GLU A 313 -27.51 -2.82 -7.93
CA GLU A 313 -27.41 -1.94 -9.11
C GLU A 313 -27.59 -2.70 -10.43
N LYS A 314 -26.96 -3.87 -10.59
CA LYS A 314 -27.16 -4.74 -11.75
C LYS A 314 -28.61 -5.18 -11.93
N LYS A 315 -29.29 -5.52 -10.83
CA LYS A 315 -30.73 -5.85 -10.86
C LYS A 315 -31.61 -4.68 -11.29
N GLN A 316 -31.23 -3.45 -10.95
CA GLN A 316 -31.95 -2.23 -11.34
C GLN A 316 -31.75 -1.89 -12.83
N LEU A 317 -30.56 -2.22 -13.39
CA LEU A 317 -30.21 -1.98 -14.79
C LEU A 317 -30.71 -3.10 -15.74
N GLY A 318 -31.33 -4.18 -15.21
CA GLY A 318 -31.91 -5.25 -16.02
C GLY A 318 -30.89 -6.24 -16.59
N GLU A 319 -29.69 -6.33 -15.97
CA GLU A 319 -28.65 -7.34 -16.26
C GLU A 319 -28.72 -8.53 -15.30
#